data_c1c5ed33a5c68fa32ac6f1c56fa4690c
#
_entry.id   c1c5ed33a5c68fa32ac6f1c56fa4690c
#
_cell.length_a   1.000
_cell.length_b   1.000
_cell.length_c   1.000
_cell.angle_alpha   90.00
_cell.angle_beta   90.00
_cell.angle_gamma   90.00
#
_symmetry.space_group_name_H-M   'P 1'
#
loop_
_entity.id
_entity.type
_entity.pdbx_description
1 polymer ?
#
loop_
_entity_poly.entity_id
_entity_poly.type
_entity_poly.pdbx_seq_one_letter_code
_entity_poly.pdbx_strand_id
1 'polypeptide(L)'
;MSNHNKNWMGSPVKAIGVLALVASACAGTIAYAQSSTVAQSQGQTAPGVIQLTKEQEDALNRAMEVQLKPQYYYPALGAGIPTGFGANWGDVMVGVSGALNDKGRGQADGSMSFTAGLLDSVKFVGLEVSANVLSIRNYGTNLNFDAKIHRMLYQGEEGFLSVALGRNNFAQSGSEISSSTPSSYGIAPNTASNYLALSGLTPLRTPGGTVLPLKATLGVGNGYYSNNWQKSNTYNVFGDVGMQVHDKVGISAGWSGVGINANISLVPVSEWPVIVNVLFADIANQSPGGFNTIVTVGVPFNFLK
;
A
#
# COMPACT_ATOMS: atom_id res chain seq x y z
N MET A 1 26.30 13.21 47.60
CA MET A 1 26.83 12.84 46.29
C MET A 1 26.04 11.62 45.81
N SER A 2 24.98 11.84 45.05
CA SER A 2 24.08 10.79 44.54
C SER A 2 24.26 10.73 43.02
N ASN A 3 24.84 9.63 42.54
CA ASN A 3 25.05 9.33 41.12
C ASN A 3 23.69 8.89 40.52
N HIS A 4 23.03 9.76 39.75
CA HIS A 4 21.93 9.37 38.89
C HIS A 4 22.48 8.91 37.55
N ASN A 5 22.71 7.61 37.43
CA ASN A 5 22.88 6.94 36.13
C ASN A 5 21.51 6.86 35.43
N LYS A 6 21.24 7.80 34.55
CA LYS A 6 20.08 7.70 33.63
C LYS A 6 20.46 6.80 32.46
N ASN A 7 20.18 5.51 32.58
CA ASN A 7 20.18 4.59 31.44
C ASN A 7 19.03 4.98 30.49
N TRP A 8 19.35 5.69 29.45
CA TRP A 8 18.49 5.93 28.32
C TRP A 8 18.50 4.70 27.38
N MET A 9 17.83 3.63 27.77
CA MET A 9 17.45 2.60 26.80
C MET A 9 16.25 3.13 26.00
N GLY A 10 16.52 3.68 24.82
CA GLY A 10 15.48 4.01 23.86
C GLY A 10 14.76 2.74 23.43
N SER A 11 13.48 2.60 23.78
CA SER A 11 12.66 1.44 23.45
C SER A 11 12.57 1.25 21.93
N PRO A 12 12.82 0.04 21.39
CA PRO A 12 12.66 -0.29 19.96
C PRO A 12 11.22 -0.13 19.45
N VAL A 13 10.28 0.01 20.35
CA VAL A 13 8.84 0.12 20.11
C VAL A 13 8.43 1.31 19.23
N LYS A 14 9.24 2.36 19.13
CA LYS A 14 8.90 3.57 18.38
C LYS A 14 9.00 3.43 16.86
N ALA A 15 9.89 2.58 16.40
CA ALA A 15 10.06 2.34 14.96
C ALA A 15 8.92 1.48 14.39
N ILE A 16 8.30 0.65 15.23
CA ILE A 16 7.33 -0.37 14.84
C ILE A 16 5.99 0.25 14.41
N GLY A 17 5.51 1.27 15.11
CA GLY A 17 4.23 1.91 14.79
C GLY A 17 4.22 2.62 13.43
N VAL A 18 5.35 3.17 13.02
CA VAL A 18 5.50 3.85 11.72
C VAL A 18 5.65 2.84 10.58
N LEU A 19 6.26 1.68 10.85
CA LEU A 19 6.46 0.61 9.88
C LEU A 19 5.16 -0.10 9.47
N ALA A 20 4.22 -0.27 10.40
CA ALA A 20 2.90 -0.84 10.10
C ALA A 20 2.09 0.04 9.13
N LEU A 21 2.27 1.36 9.18
CA LEU A 21 1.64 2.32 8.26
C LEU A 21 2.15 2.14 6.81
N VAL A 22 3.41 1.79 6.63
CA VAL A 22 4.02 1.65 5.30
C VAL A 22 3.60 0.36 4.61
N ALA A 23 3.46 -0.73 5.35
CA ALA A 23 3.00 -1.99 4.78
C ALA A 23 1.58 -1.88 4.18
N SER A 24 0.66 -1.19 4.86
CA SER A 24 -0.70 -0.92 4.34
C SER A 24 -0.73 0.04 3.16
N ALA A 25 0.21 0.98 3.06
CA ALA A 25 0.23 1.95 1.97
C ALA A 25 0.74 1.37 0.65
N CYS A 26 1.65 0.42 0.71
CA CYS A 26 2.15 -0.25 -0.50
C CYS A 26 1.09 -1.13 -1.17
N ALA A 27 0.21 -1.76 -0.39
CA ALA A 27 -0.84 -2.63 -0.91
C ALA A 27 -1.89 -1.91 -1.78
N GLY A 28 -2.09 -0.62 -1.56
CA GLY A 28 -3.10 0.15 -2.30
C GLY A 28 -2.76 0.52 -3.74
N THR A 29 -1.54 0.31 -4.19
CA THR A 29 -1.09 0.82 -5.50
C THR A 29 -1.11 -0.21 -6.63
N ILE A 30 -1.42 -1.47 -6.35
CA ILE A 30 -1.36 -2.55 -7.35
C ILE A 30 -2.59 -2.58 -8.27
N ALA A 31 -3.69 -1.97 -7.89
CA ALA A 31 -4.98 -2.09 -8.58
C ALA A 31 -5.03 -1.52 -10.02
N TYR A 32 -3.94 -0.96 -10.54
CA TYR A 32 -3.94 -0.28 -11.85
C TYR A 32 -3.40 -1.08 -13.01
N ALA A 33 -2.85 -2.24 -12.78
CA ALA A 33 -2.48 -3.11 -13.87
C ALA A 33 -3.66 -4.02 -14.22
N GLN A 34 -4.59 -3.52 -15.01
CA GLN A 34 -5.54 -4.26 -15.83
C GLN A 34 -6.95 -4.61 -15.34
N SER A 35 -7.84 -4.16 -16.15
CA SER A 35 -9.09 -4.84 -16.45
C SER A 35 -9.29 -4.80 -17.97
N SER A 36 -8.84 -5.84 -18.66
CA SER A 36 -9.33 -6.17 -20.00
C SER A 36 -10.10 -7.47 -19.92
N THR A 37 -11.41 -7.35 -19.89
CA THR A 37 -12.37 -8.47 -19.86
C THR A 37 -12.39 -9.17 -21.21
N VAL A 38 -11.95 -10.41 -21.28
CA VAL A 38 -12.23 -11.30 -22.41
C VAL A 38 -13.53 -12.04 -22.11
N ALA A 39 -14.54 -11.79 -22.93
CA ALA A 39 -15.79 -12.54 -22.90
C ALA A 39 -15.55 -13.97 -23.39
N GLN A 40 -15.81 -14.98 -22.56
CA GLN A 40 -15.86 -16.37 -22.96
C GLN A 40 -17.20 -16.69 -23.60
N SER A 41 -17.18 -17.09 -24.87
CA SER A 41 -18.31 -17.79 -25.50
C SER A 41 -18.11 -19.28 -25.38
N GLN A 42 -19.05 -19.99 -24.74
CA GLN A 42 -19.12 -21.45 -24.72
C GLN A 42 -19.67 -22.00 -26.04
N GLY A 43 -18.99 -23.02 -26.57
CA GLY A 43 -19.50 -23.83 -27.69
C GLY A 43 -18.71 -25.13 -27.79
N GLN A 44 -19.35 -26.24 -27.39
CA GLN A 44 -18.83 -27.60 -27.56
C GLN A 44 -18.91 -28.06 -29.01
N THR A 45 -17.86 -28.68 -29.53
CA THR A 45 -17.96 -29.87 -30.39
C THR A 45 -16.61 -30.54 -30.66
N ALA A 46 -16.61 -31.84 -30.97
CA ALA A 46 -15.58 -32.87 -31.02
C ALA A 46 -14.43 -32.70 -32.06
N PRO A 47 -13.37 -33.54 -32.08
CA PRO A 47 -12.06 -33.23 -32.62
C PRO A 47 -12.02 -33.33 -34.16
N GLY A 48 -12.16 -32.19 -34.80
CA GLY A 48 -11.73 -31.97 -36.18
C GLY A 48 -10.71 -30.87 -36.18
N VAL A 49 -9.70 -30.97 -37.02
CA VAL A 49 -8.75 -29.87 -37.23
C VAL A 49 -9.56 -28.65 -37.66
N ILE A 50 -9.72 -27.68 -36.73
CA ILE A 50 -10.42 -26.42 -37.00
C ILE A 50 -9.50 -25.61 -37.93
N GLN A 51 -9.84 -25.58 -39.23
CA GLN A 51 -9.23 -24.59 -40.13
C GLN A 51 -9.84 -23.22 -39.79
N LEU A 52 -9.04 -22.41 -39.13
CA LEU A 52 -9.41 -21.01 -38.87
C LEU A 52 -9.52 -20.26 -40.19
N THR A 53 -10.53 -19.41 -40.33
CA THR A 53 -10.56 -18.45 -41.44
C THR A 53 -9.44 -17.42 -41.24
N LYS A 54 -8.98 -16.80 -42.32
CA LYS A 54 -7.93 -15.79 -42.26
C LYS A 54 -8.26 -14.65 -41.27
N GLU A 55 -9.53 -14.27 -41.14
CA GLU A 55 -10.00 -13.28 -40.15
C GLU A 55 -9.87 -13.79 -38.71
N GLN A 56 -10.09 -15.11 -38.49
CA GLN A 56 -9.91 -15.73 -37.18
C GLN A 56 -8.45 -15.90 -36.80
N GLU A 57 -7.58 -16.23 -37.79
CA GLU A 57 -6.12 -16.24 -37.60
C GLU A 57 -5.59 -14.84 -37.28
N ASP A 58 -6.04 -13.81 -37.99
CA ASP A 58 -5.65 -12.42 -37.74
C ASP A 58 -6.19 -11.90 -36.40
N ALA A 59 -7.38 -12.36 -35.98
CA ALA A 59 -7.92 -12.04 -34.67
C ALA A 59 -7.16 -12.76 -33.55
N LEU A 60 -6.81 -14.04 -33.76
CA LEU A 60 -6.00 -14.82 -32.81
C LEU A 60 -4.59 -14.25 -32.67
N ASN A 61 -3.96 -13.92 -33.80
CA ASN A 61 -2.63 -13.29 -33.81
C ASN A 61 -2.65 -11.94 -33.11
N ARG A 62 -3.67 -11.11 -33.33
CA ARG A 62 -3.86 -9.83 -32.59
C ARG A 62 -4.09 -10.07 -31.09
N ALA A 63 -4.86 -11.08 -30.73
CA ALA A 63 -5.08 -11.44 -29.33
C ALA A 63 -3.80 -11.95 -28.66
N MET A 64 -3.01 -12.76 -29.37
CA MET A 64 -1.71 -13.22 -28.89
C MET A 64 -0.69 -12.07 -28.80
N GLU A 65 -0.70 -11.14 -29.75
CA GLU A 65 0.16 -9.94 -29.73
C GLU A 65 -0.17 -9.03 -28.55
N VAL A 66 -1.45 -8.92 -28.17
CA VAL A 66 -1.89 -8.20 -26.94
C VAL A 66 -1.42 -8.92 -25.67
N GLN A 67 -1.43 -10.26 -25.65
CA GLN A 67 -0.94 -11.04 -24.50
C GLN A 67 0.60 -11.03 -24.38
N LEU A 68 1.31 -10.80 -25.47
CA LEU A 68 2.78 -10.72 -25.49
C LEU A 68 3.32 -9.31 -25.23
N LYS A 69 2.45 -8.30 -25.08
CA LYS A 69 2.91 -6.96 -24.71
C LYS A 69 3.55 -7.01 -23.32
N PRO A 70 4.76 -6.48 -23.15
CA PRO A 70 5.40 -6.43 -21.84
C PRO A 70 4.49 -5.69 -20.85
N GLN A 71 4.31 -6.26 -19.66
CA GLN A 71 3.60 -5.60 -18.60
C GLN A 71 4.48 -4.46 -18.08
N TYR A 72 3.93 -3.25 -18.03
CA TYR A 72 4.61 -2.09 -17.48
C TYR A 72 4.15 -1.83 -16.06
N TYR A 73 5.11 -1.53 -15.19
CA TYR A 73 4.87 -1.14 -13.82
C TYR A 73 5.03 0.38 -13.68
N TYR A 74 4.23 0.95 -12.79
CA TYR A 74 4.15 2.39 -12.58
C TYR A 74 4.51 2.73 -11.13
N PRO A 75 5.06 3.93 -10.87
CA PRO A 75 5.38 4.36 -9.52
C PRO A 75 4.13 4.51 -8.66
N ALA A 76 4.29 4.28 -7.36
CA ALA A 76 3.23 4.49 -6.39
C ALA A 76 2.91 5.98 -6.21
N LEU A 77 1.63 6.29 -6.00
CA LEU A 77 1.13 7.65 -5.84
C LEU A 77 0.54 7.89 -4.44
N GLY A 78 1.04 7.19 -3.42
CA GLY A 78 0.56 7.30 -2.04
C GLY A 78 1.61 7.87 -1.09
N ALA A 79 1.19 8.67 -0.12
CA ALA A 79 2.04 9.28 0.90
C ALA A 79 2.04 8.49 2.23
N GLY A 80 1.99 7.17 2.17
CA GLY A 80 2.04 6.31 3.36
C GLY A 80 0.74 6.27 4.15
N ILE A 81 -0.41 6.50 3.50
CA ILE A 81 -1.74 6.40 4.10
C ILE A 81 -2.58 5.33 3.37
N PRO A 82 -3.65 4.81 4.01
CA PRO A 82 -4.57 3.90 3.35
C PRO A 82 -5.24 4.51 2.13
N THR A 83 -5.55 3.67 1.15
CA THR A 83 -6.22 4.07 -0.08
C THR A 83 -7.52 3.28 -0.25
N GLY A 84 -8.47 3.86 -0.99
CA GLY A 84 -9.72 3.20 -1.41
C GLY A 84 -9.49 2.05 -2.39
N PHE A 85 -8.33 1.98 -3.03
CA PHE A 85 -7.95 0.88 -3.92
C PHE A 85 -7.35 -0.30 -3.13
N GLY A 86 -7.43 -1.50 -3.69
CA GLY A 86 -6.86 -2.71 -3.10
C GLY A 86 -6.57 -3.80 -4.12
N ALA A 87 -5.90 -4.85 -3.66
CA ALA A 87 -5.58 -6.03 -4.43
C ALA A 87 -6.83 -6.87 -4.72
N ASN A 88 -6.98 -7.32 -5.95
CA ASN A 88 -8.04 -8.23 -6.40
C ASN A 88 -7.52 -9.68 -6.46
N TRP A 89 -8.41 -10.62 -6.75
CA TRP A 89 -8.04 -12.03 -6.92
C TRP A 89 -6.89 -12.19 -7.94
N GLY A 90 -5.86 -12.88 -7.49
CA GLY A 90 -4.64 -13.09 -8.26
C GLY A 90 -3.53 -12.09 -7.97
N ASP A 91 -3.84 -10.91 -7.42
CA ASP A 91 -2.83 -9.92 -7.07
C ASP A 91 -2.12 -10.32 -5.77
N VAL A 92 -0.80 -10.27 -5.81
CA VAL A 92 0.07 -10.52 -4.66
C VAL A 92 1.16 -9.45 -4.62
N MET A 93 1.55 -9.03 -3.44
CA MET A 93 2.69 -8.15 -3.24
C MET A 93 3.56 -8.63 -2.09
N VAL A 94 4.86 -8.58 -2.30
CA VAL A 94 5.87 -8.73 -1.25
C VAL A 94 6.60 -7.42 -1.10
N GLY A 95 6.75 -6.97 0.14
CA GLY A 95 7.44 -5.72 0.48
C GLY A 95 8.49 -5.92 1.56
N VAL A 96 9.58 -5.18 1.45
CA VAL A 96 10.59 -5.05 2.48
C VAL A 96 10.84 -3.56 2.72
N SER A 97 10.83 -3.15 3.98
CA SER A 97 11.05 -1.76 4.35
C SER A 97 12.16 -1.64 5.39
N GLY A 98 12.90 -0.54 5.31
CA GLY A 98 13.87 -0.12 6.31
C GLY A 98 13.54 1.29 6.80
N ALA A 99 13.48 1.48 8.12
CA ALA A 99 13.30 2.77 8.75
C ALA A 99 14.66 3.31 9.20
N LEU A 100 15.00 4.51 8.72
CA LEU A 100 16.22 5.23 9.10
C LEU A 100 15.86 6.20 10.21
N ASN A 101 16.26 5.92 11.43
CA ASN A 101 15.97 6.81 12.54
C ASN A 101 16.97 7.95 12.59
N ASP A 102 16.54 9.12 12.17
CA ASP A 102 17.38 10.29 11.96
C ASP A 102 17.82 11.02 13.26
N LYS A 103 17.27 10.69 14.41
CA LYS A 103 17.55 11.43 15.66
C LYS A 103 18.19 10.59 16.76
N GLY A 104 18.95 9.54 16.44
CA GLY A 104 19.61 8.70 17.45
C GLY A 104 18.62 7.95 18.37
N ARG A 105 17.39 7.79 17.95
CA ARG A 105 16.32 7.14 18.74
C ARG A 105 16.39 5.62 18.77
N GLY A 106 17.46 5.08 18.31
CA GLY A 106 17.69 3.64 18.24
C GLY A 106 18.43 3.27 16.96
N GLN A 107 18.59 2.00 16.77
CA GLN A 107 19.23 1.47 15.57
C GLN A 107 18.17 1.29 14.49
N ALA A 108 18.56 1.42 13.21
CA ALA A 108 17.70 1.12 12.07
C ALA A 108 17.11 -0.29 12.20
N ASP A 109 15.83 -0.42 11.84
CA ASP A 109 15.11 -1.69 11.79
C ASP A 109 14.36 -1.82 10.48
N GLY A 110 14.06 -3.05 10.09
CA GLY A 110 13.33 -3.37 8.90
C GLY A 110 12.01 -4.10 9.19
N SER A 111 11.14 -4.12 8.20
CA SER A 111 9.92 -4.92 8.22
C SER A 111 9.73 -5.64 6.89
N MET A 112 8.91 -6.68 6.90
CA MET A 112 8.49 -7.40 5.70
C MET A 112 6.97 -7.46 5.67
N SER A 113 6.39 -7.41 4.48
CA SER A 113 4.96 -7.56 4.26
C SER A 113 4.68 -8.53 3.12
N PHE A 114 3.62 -9.28 3.28
CA PHE A 114 3.02 -10.10 2.23
C PHE A 114 1.54 -9.72 2.14
N THR A 115 1.08 -9.36 0.97
CA THR A 115 -0.31 -8.97 0.72
C THR A 115 -0.88 -9.82 -0.40
N ALA A 116 -2.11 -10.29 -0.24
CA ALA A 116 -2.84 -11.03 -1.25
C ALA A 116 -4.25 -10.47 -1.42
N GLY A 117 -4.67 -10.37 -2.67
CA GLY A 117 -6.03 -10.01 -3.04
C GLY A 117 -6.92 -11.24 -3.23
N LEU A 118 -8.11 -11.15 -2.71
CA LEU A 118 -9.18 -12.14 -2.85
C LEU A 118 -10.41 -11.43 -3.41
N LEU A 119 -11.22 -12.15 -4.18
CA LEU A 119 -12.43 -11.63 -4.81
C LEU A 119 -12.12 -10.51 -5.86
N ASP A 120 -13.16 -9.92 -6.41
CA ASP A 120 -13.07 -8.95 -7.50
C ASP A 120 -13.86 -7.69 -7.14
N SER A 121 -13.13 -6.59 -6.93
CA SER A 121 -13.71 -5.31 -6.51
C SER A 121 -14.53 -4.61 -7.58
N VAL A 122 -14.35 -4.99 -8.85
CA VAL A 122 -15.11 -4.43 -9.96
C VAL A 122 -16.46 -5.13 -10.09
N LYS A 123 -16.47 -6.47 -10.01
CA LYS A 123 -17.73 -7.25 -10.11
C LYS A 123 -18.54 -7.16 -8.84
N PHE A 124 -17.91 -7.27 -7.68
CA PHE A 124 -18.60 -7.31 -6.39
C PHE A 124 -17.86 -6.54 -5.31
N VAL A 125 -17.01 -7.19 -4.56
CA VAL A 125 -16.17 -6.61 -3.50
C VAL A 125 -14.81 -7.29 -3.55
N GLY A 126 -13.73 -6.54 -3.48
CA GLY A 126 -12.38 -7.07 -3.24
C GLY A 126 -12.14 -7.24 -1.75
N LEU A 127 -11.40 -8.27 -1.39
CA LEU A 127 -10.86 -8.48 -0.06
C LEU A 127 -9.35 -8.58 -0.16
N GLU A 128 -8.66 -7.71 0.55
CA GLU A 128 -7.20 -7.71 0.67
C GLU A 128 -6.81 -8.12 2.07
N VAL A 129 -5.88 -9.04 2.19
CA VAL A 129 -5.29 -9.46 3.48
C VAL A 129 -3.78 -9.31 3.42
N SER A 130 -3.20 -8.85 4.52
CA SER A 130 -1.75 -8.69 4.65
C SER A 130 -1.24 -9.35 5.91
N ALA A 131 -0.06 -9.95 5.81
CA ALA A 131 0.74 -10.44 6.93
C ALA A 131 2.03 -9.62 7.00
N ASN A 132 2.32 -9.04 8.17
CA ASN A 132 3.44 -8.13 8.35
C ASN A 132 4.34 -8.62 9.48
N VAL A 133 5.63 -8.74 9.19
CA VAL A 133 6.70 -8.88 10.18
C VAL A 133 7.20 -7.47 10.49
N LEU A 134 6.89 -6.95 11.67
CA LEU A 134 7.12 -5.54 12.00
C LEU A 134 8.57 -5.22 12.37
N SER A 135 9.37 -6.23 12.71
CA SER A 135 10.78 -6.07 13.03
C SER A 135 11.56 -7.25 12.46
N ILE A 136 12.51 -6.96 11.57
CA ILE A 136 13.42 -7.98 11.04
C ILE A 136 14.47 -8.35 12.09
N ARG A 137 14.86 -7.37 12.91
CA ARG A 137 15.81 -7.58 14.00
C ARG A 137 15.30 -8.56 15.06
N ASN A 138 14.03 -8.42 15.44
CA ASN A 138 13.32 -9.28 16.37
C ASN A 138 12.36 -10.22 15.62
N TYR A 139 12.88 -10.90 14.60
CA TYR A 139 12.10 -11.76 13.73
C TYR A 139 11.30 -12.80 14.55
N GLY A 140 10.00 -12.92 14.24
CA GLY A 140 9.11 -13.86 14.90
C GLY A 140 8.46 -13.35 16.19
N THR A 141 8.85 -12.18 16.71
CA THR A 141 8.26 -11.63 17.94
C THR A 141 7.09 -10.69 17.68
N ASN A 142 7.00 -10.14 16.47
CA ASN A 142 6.01 -9.13 16.08
C ASN A 142 5.44 -9.44 14.69
N LEU A 143 4.44 -10.31 14.64
CA LEU A 143 3.67 -10.60 13.45
C LEU A 143 2.27 -10.01 13.60
N ASN A 144 1.80 -9.24 12.63
CA ASN A 144 0.44 -8.75 12.59
C ASN A 144 -0.25 -9.03 11.25
N PHE A 145 -1.57 -8.93 11.27
CA PHE A 145 -2.42 -9.15 10.10
C PHE A 145 -3.35 -7.96 9.92
N ASP A 146 -3.48 -7.54 8.65
CA ASP A 146 -4.39 -6.49 8.23
C ASP A 146 -5.43 -7.06 7.27
N ALA A 147 -6.63 -6.47 7.27
CA ALA A 147 -7.67 -6.81 6.33
C ALA A 147 -8.33 -5.54 5.79
N LYS A 148 -8.68 -5.55 4.50
CA LYS A 148 -9.35 -4.45 3.81
C LYS A 148 -10.39 -4.99 2.85
N ILE A 149 -11.61 -4.50 2.94
CA ILE A 149 -12.67 -4.70 1.96
C ILE A 149 -12.71 -3.45 1.11
N HIS A 150 -12.75 -3.62 -0.21
CA HIS A 150 -12.77 -2.48 -1.13
C HIS A 150 -13.72 -2.71 -2.31
N ARG A 151 -14.21 -1.62 -2.89
CA ARG A 151 -15.14 -1.63 -4.03
C ARG A 151 -14.76 -0.56 -5.03
N MET A 152 -14.64 -0.94 -6.30
CA MET A 152 -14.56 0.00 -7.41
C MET A 152 -15.95 0.60 -7.62
N LEU A 153 -16.09 1.91 -7.41
CA LEU A 153 -17.33 2.64 -7.57
C LEU A 153 -17.51 3.15 -9.01
N TYR A 154 -16.39 3.53 -9.63
CA TYR A 154 -16.36 4.00 -11.01
C TYR A 154 -15.07 3.60 -11.68
N GLN A 155 -15.17 3.18 -12.94
CA GLN A 155 -14.06 2.87 -13.83
C GLN A 155 -14.44 3.30 -15.25
N GLY A 156 -13.68 4.22 -15.81
CA GLY A 156 -13.92 4.75 -17.16
C GLY A 156 -12.73 5.54 -17.69
N GLU A 157 -12.91 6.18 -18.84
CA GLU A 157 -11.86 6.98 -19.48
C GLU A 157 -11.42 8.19 -18.66
N GLU A 158 -12.32 8.75 -17.85
CA GLU A 158 -12.07 9.88 -16.96
C GLU A 158 -11.29 9.48 -15.69
N GLY A 159 -11.14 8.17 -15.44
CA GLY A 159 -10.38 7.65 -14.31
C GLY A 159 -11.11 6.58 -13.51
N PHE A 160 -10.74 6.48 -12.25
CA PHE A 160 -11.20 5.45 -11.32
C PHE A 160 -11.59 6.07 -9.99
N LEU A 161 -12.62 5.52 -9.36
CA LEU A 161 -13.04 5.87 -8.00
C LEU A 161 -13.27 4.60 -7.21
N SER A 162 -12.68 4.49 -6.03
CA SER A 162 -12.81 3.31 -5.17
C SER A 162 -12.92 3.69 -3.71
N VAL A 163 -13.66 2.89 -2.95
CA VAL A 163 -13.82 3.02 -1.51
C VAL A 163 -13.30 1.77 -0.81
N ALA A 164 -12.73 1.94 0.36
CA ALA A 164 -12.28 0.83 1.20
C ALA A 164 -12.63 1.06 2.68
N LEU A 165 -12.96 -0.03 3.35
CA LEU A 165 -13.04 -0.16 4.80
C LEU A 165 -11.95 -1.14 5.23
N GLY A 166 -11.07 -0.74 6.11
CA GLY A 166 -9.97 -1.58 6.54
C GLY A 166 -9.76 -1.59 8.05
N ARG A 167 -9.11 -2.65 8.50
CA ARG A 167 -8.66 -2.82 9.86
C ARG A 167 -7.23 -3.33 9.88
N ASN A 168 -6.34 -2.50 10.41
CA ASN A 168 -4.96 -2.89 10.65
C ASN A 168 -4.86 -3.56 12.03
N ASN A 169 -3.93 -4.51 12.15
CA ASN A 169 -3.73 -5.28 13.37
C ASN A 169 -5.00 -5.99 13.87
N PHE A 170 -5.81 -6.55 12.96
CA PHE A 170 -7.00 -7.29 13.39
C PHE A 170 -6.65 -8.57 14.13
N ALA A 171 -5.49 -9.14 13.86
CA ALA A 171 -4.88 -10.25 14.57
C ALA A 171 -3.36 -10.02 14.67
N GLN A 172 -2.78 -10.56 15.74
CA GLN A 172 -1.35 -10.41 16.01
C GLN A 172 -0.83 -11.62 16.77
N SER A 173 0.47 -11.92 16.57
CA SER A 173 1.17 -13.02 17.25
C SER A 173 2.58 -12.59 17.60
N GLY A 174 3.09 -13.01 18.75
CA GLY A 174 4.44 -12.72 19.22
C GLY A 174 4.52 -12.37 20.70
N SER A 175 5.67 -12.58 21.31
CA SER A 175 5.88 -12.44 22.76
C SER A 175 5.99 -10.98 23.24
N GLU A 176 6.35 -10.05 22.39
CA GLU A 176 6.50 -8.63 22.77
C GLU A 176 5.19 -7.82 22.63
N ILE A 177 4.10 -8.48 22.28
CA ILE A 177 2.79 -7.87 22.05
C ILE A 177 2.02 -7.67 23.36
N SER A 178 2.62 -7.95 24.50
CA SER A 178 1.96 -7.75 25.80
C SER A 178 1.57 -6.29 26.01
N SER A 179 0.30 -6.02 25.77
CA SER A 179 -0.38 -4.73 25.74
C SER A 179 -0.49 -4.05 27.11
N SER A 180 0.16 -4.55 28.13
CA SER A 180 -0.03 -4.09 29.50
C SER A 180 0.85 -2.90 29.90
N THR A 181 1.79 -2.51 29.09
CA THR A 181 2.59 -1.31 29.34
C THR A 181 2.21 -0.25 28.32
N PRO A 182 1.46 0.81 28.72
CA PRO A 182 1.31 1.96 27.85
C PRO A 182 2.73 2.44 27.52
N SER A 183 3.09 2.42 26.23
CA SER A 183 4.31 3.07 25.83
C SER A 183 4.22 4.51 26.33
N SER A 184 5.31 5.11 26.78
CA SER A 184 5.36 6.51 27.22
C SER A 184 4.85 7.49 26.15
N TYR A 185 4.36 7.00 25.04
CA TYR A 185 3.88 7.69 23.83
C TYR A 185 2.40 7.43 23.50
N GLY A 186 1.69 6.71 24.34
CA GLY A 186 0.22 6.72 24.35
C GLY A 186 -0.51 5.72 23.45
N ILE A 187 0.08 5.20 22.38
CA ILE A 187 -0.52 4.12 21.59
C ILE A 187 0.39 2.91 21.62
N ALA A 188 -0.15 1.76 22.02
CA ALA A 188 0.56 0.49 21.88
C ALA A 188 0.85 0.25 20.38
N PRO A 189 2.07 -0.20 20.00
CA PRO A 189 2.46 -0.38 18.61
C PRO A 189 1.56 -1.34 17.83
N ASN A 190 0.76 -2.13 18.53
CA ASN A 190 -0.13 -3.14 17.97
C ASN A 190 -1.61 -2.78 18.19
N THR A 191 -1.94 -1.51 18.37
CA THR A 191 -3.34 -1.09 18.49
C THR A 191 -4.07 -1.33 17.17
N ALA A 192 -5.16 -2.09 17.21
CA ALA A 192 -6.03 -2.26 16.07
C ALA A 192 -6.60 -0.90 15.63
N SER A 193 -6.47 -0.60 14.35
CA SER A 193 -6.86 0.68 13.77
C SER A 193 -7.85 0.46 12.62
N ASN A 194 -9.01 1.10 12.70
CA ASN A 194 -10.01 1.03 11.65
C ASN A 194 -9.96 2.30 10.80
N TYR A 195 -10.27 2.17 9.53
CA TYR A 195 -10.35 3.30 8.62
C TYR A 195 -11.39 3.11 7.53
N LEU A 196 -11.88 4.22 7.01
CA LEU A 196 -12.64 4.34 5.77
C LEU A 196 -11.86 5.27 4.85
N ALA A 197 -11.63 4.87 3.60
CA ALA A 197 -10.91 5.67 2.62
C ALA A 197 -11.63 5.68 1.28
N LEU A 198 -11.71 6.86 0.65
CA LEU A 198 -12.16 7.09 -0.71
C LEU A 198 -10.97 7.56 -1.53
N SER A 199 -10.70 6.93 -2.66
CA SER A 199 -9.61 7.31 -3.56
C SER A 199 -10.07 7.44 -4.98
N GLY A 200 -9.63 8.52 -5.63
CA GLY A 200 -9.77 8.75 -7.05
C GLY A 200 -8.43 8.75 -7.75
N LEU A 201 -8.41 8.28 -8.98
CA LEU A 201 -7.29 8.45 -9.92
C LEU A 201 -7.84 8.98 -11.23
N THR A 202 -7.24 10.04 -11.74
CA THR A 202 -7.61 10.64 -13.03
C THR A 202 -6.40 10.88 -13.92
N PRO A 203 -6.51 10.69 -15.23
CA PRO A 203 -5.47 11.08 -16.17
C PRO A 203 -5.50 12.60 -16.37
N LEU A 204 -4.58 13.32 -15.74
CA LEU A 204 -4.41 14.76 -15.98
C LEU A 204 -3.72 14.96 -17.34
N ARG A 205 -4.43 15.57 -18.28
CA ARG A 205 -3.89 15.90 -19.60
C ARG A 205 -3.26 17.30 -19.59
N THR A 206 -1.97 17.35 -19.88
CA THR A 206 -1.27 18.64 -20.01
C THR A 206 -1.58 19.28 -21.36
N PRO A 207 -1.41 20.61 -21.52
CA PRO A 207 -1.57 21.28 -22.82
C PRO A 207 -0.69 20.72 -23.93
N GLY A 208 0.44 20.09 -23.59
CA GLY A 208 1.35 19.39 -24.52
C GLY A 208 0.93 17.95 -24.89
N GLY A 209 -0.25 17.49 -24.43
CA GLY A 209 -0.76 16.14 -24.73
C GLY A 209 -0.20 15.03 -23.83
N THR A 210 0.73 15.34 -22.93
CA THR A 210 1.22 14.35 -21.94
C THR A 210 0.14 14.02 -20.94
N VAL A 211 -0.02 12.74 -20.61
CA VAL A 211 -0.95 12.27 -19.59
C VAL A 211 -0.17 12.01 -18.30
N LEU A 212 -0.53 12.71 -17.25
CA LEU A 212 0.04 12.55 -15.89
C LEU A 212 -1.04 11.99 -14.96
N PRO A 213 -0.95 10.72 -14.54
CA PRO A 213 -1.86 10.18 -13.54
C PRO A 213 -1.80 10.96 -12.23
N LEU A 214 -2.96 11.45 -11.80
CA LEU A 214 -3.17 12.17 -10.54
C LEU A 214 -4.07 11.33 -9.65
N LYS A 215 -3.60 11.01 -8.45
CA LYS A 215 -4.35 10.32 -7.40
C LYS A 215 -4.68 11.27 -6.27
N ALA A 216 -5.87 11.17 -5.72
CA ALA A 216 -6.24 11.81 -4.45
C ALA A 216 -6.93 10.79 -3.55
N THR A 217 -6.68 10.88 -2.25
CA THR A 217 -7.33 10.07 -1.23
C THR A 217 -7.82 10.95 -0.10
N LEU A 218 -9.01 10.66 0.41
CA LEU A 218 -9.56 11.22 1.63
C LEU A 218 -10.11 10.07 2.49
N GLY A 219 -9.84 10.11 3.78
CA GLY A 219 -10.30 9.08 4.70
C GLY A 219 -10.43 9.55 6.12
N VAL A 220 -10.97 8.68 6.95
CA VAL A 220 -11.11 8.84 8.38
C VAL A 220 -10.72 7.54 9.06
N GLY A 221 -10.01 7.64 10.18
CA GLY A 221 -9.58 6.45 10.91
C GLY A 221 -9.23 6.74 12.37
N ASN A 222 -9.12 5.69 13.14
CA ASN A 222 -8.70 5.73 14.53
C ASN A 222 -7.31 5.08 14.73
N GLY A 223 -6.86 4.96 15.96
CA GLY A 223 -5.59 4.32 16.28
C GLY A 223 -4.41 5.05 15.61
N TYR A 224 -3.78 4.42 14.63
CA TYR A 224 -2.63 5.00 13.91
C TYR A 224 -2.94 6.30 13.17
N TYR A 225 -4.20 6.54 12.83
CA TYR A 225 -4.65 7.73 12.10
C TYR A 225 -5.16 8.83 13.02
N SER A 226 -5.02 8.68 14.33
CA SER A 226 -5.49 9.64 15.33
C SER A 226 -4.33 10.43 15.94
N ASN A 227 -4.53 11.74 16.09
CA ASN A 227 -3.59 12.61 16.80
C ASN A 227 -3.72 12.55 18.33
N ASN A 228 -4.70 11.82 18.84
CA ASN A 228 -4.88 11.62 20.27
C ASN A 228 -4.30 10.27 20.71
N TRP A 229 -3.00 10.25 20.95
CA TRP A 229 -2.22 9.07 21.32
C TRP A 229 -2.68 8.35 22.59
N GLN A 230 -3.43 9.04 23.42
CA GLN A 230 -3.94 8.47 24.69
C GLN A 230 -5.32 7.83 24.52
N LYS A 231 -6.03 8.08 23.44
CA LYS A 231 -7.39 7.61 23.18
C LYS A 231 -7.46 6.90 21.83
N SER A 232 -7.29 5.59 21.83
CA SER A 232 -7.35 4.76 20.61
C SER A 232 -8.70 4.83 19.86
N ASN A 233 -9.75 5.32 20.50
CA ASN A 233 -11.10 5.46 19.91
C ASN A 233 -11.37 6.84 19.30
N THR A 234 -10.39 7.74 19.29
CA THR A 234 -10.53 9.03 18.63
C THR A 234 -10.32 8.85 17.13
N TYR A 235 -11.24 9.34 16.33
CA TYR A 235 -11.14 9.35 14.87
C TYR A 235 -10.56 10.68 14.39
N ASN A 236 -9.74 10.61 13.36
CA ASN A 236 -9.21 11.79 12.68
C ASN A 236 -9.25 11.59 11.17
N VAL A 237 -9.22 12.68 10.42
CA VAL A 237 -9.16 12.65 8.97
C VAL A 237 -7.72 12.48 8.49
N PHE A 238 -7.56 11.81 7.37
CA PHE A 238 -6.31 11.72 6.64
C PHE A 238 -6.56 11.92 5.15
N GLY A 239 -5.54 12.27 4.40
CA GLY A 239 -5.66 12.42 2.96
C GLY A 239 -4.33 12.67 2.29
N ASP A 240 -4.22 12.31 1.02
CA ASP A 240 -3.04 12.56 0.19
C ASP A 240 -3.41 12.96 -1.24
N VAL A 241 -2.45 13.58 -1.89
CA VAL A 241 -2.43 13.78 -3.33
C VAL A 241 -1.09 13.29 -3.85
N GLY A 242 -1.11 12.55 -4.94
CA GLY A 242 0.10 12.07 -5.62
C GLY A 242 -0.05 12.16 -7.13
N MET A 243 1.06 12.43 -7.81
CA MET A 243 1.11 12.58 -9.26
C MET A 243 2.32 11.84 -9.82
N GLN A 244 2.13 11.17 -10.92
CA GLN A 244 3.23 10.67 -11.73
C GLN A 244 3.82 11.84 -12.51
N VAL A 245 5.08 12.16 -12.24
CA VAL A 245 5.78 13.30 -12.89
C VAL A 245 6.69 12.85 -14.03
N HIS A 246 6.97 11.57 -14.10
CA HIS A 246 7.75 10.90 -15.15
C HIS A 246 7.29 9.44 -15.23
N ASP A 247 7.53 8.74 -16.33
CA ASP A 247 7.12 7.34 -16.51
C ASP A 247 7.61 6.42 -15.37
N LYS A 248 8.74 6.77 -14.78
CA LYS A 248 9.38 6.01 -13.69
C LYS A 248 9.33 6.69 -12.32
N VAL A 249 8.74 7.88 -12.22
CA VAL A 249 8.80 8.69 -10.99
C VAL A 249 7.41 9.19 -10.62
N GLY A 250 7.01 8.87 -9.40
CA GLY A 250 5.83 9.43 -8.74
C GLY A 250 6.22 10.23 -7.50
N ILE A 251 5.49 11.28 -7.24
CA ILE A 251 5.61 12.07 -6.01
C ILE A 251 4.27 12.17 -5.33
N SER A 252 4.25 12.22 -4.02
CA SER A 252 3.02 12.42 -3.27
C SER A 252 3.27 13.11 -1.94
N ALA A 253 2.25 13.79 -1.44
CA ALA A 253 2.26 14.39 -0.12
C ALA A 253 0.86 14.31 0.50
N GLY A 254 0.79 14.28 1.84
CA GLY A 254 -0.48 14.18 2.52
C GLY A 254 -0.38 14.31 4.04
N TRP A 255 -1.55 14.30 4.64
CA TRP A 255 -1.76 14.29 6.08
C TRP A 255 -2.15 12.87 6.51
N SER A 256 -1.39 12.28 7.42
CA SER A 256 -1.62 10.90 7.88
C SER A 256 -2.68 10.76 8.98
N GLY A 257 -3.30 11.86 9.40
CA GLY A 257 -4.09 11.94 10.62
C GLY A 257 -3.28 12.40 11.83
N VAL A 258 -1.95 12.36 11.71
CA VAL A 258 -1.01 12.64 12.81
C VAL A 258 0.10 13.59 12.40
N GLY A 259 0.62 13.45 11.19
CA GLY A 259 1.72 14.24 10.68
C GLY A 259 1.70 14.36 9.16
N ILE A 260 2.46 15.32 8.64
CA ILE A 260 2.63 15.52 7.20
C ILE A 260 3.64 14.52 6.67
N ASN A 261 3.27 13.82 5.62
CA ASN A 261 4.11 12.88 4.91
C ASN A 261 4.40 13.37 3.48
N ALA A 262 5.57 13.03 2.95
CA ALA A 262 5.86 13.10 1.52
C ALA A 262 6.52 11.80 1.06
N ASN A 263 6.29 11.41 -0.19
CA ASN A 263 6.86 10.20 -0.76
C ASN A 263 7.38 10.44 -2.17
N ILE A 264 8.48 9.79 -2.49
CA ILE A 264 9.02 9.66 -3.84
C ILE A 264 9.00 8.17 -4.18
N SER A 265 8.35 7.83 -5.28
CA SER A 265 8.25 6.46 -5.80
C SER A 265 9.00 6.33 -7.11
N LEU A 266 9.75 5.24 -7.24
CA LEU A 266 10.58 4.96 -8.41
C LEU A 266 10.28 3.56 -8.94
N VAL A 267 10.23 3.42 -10.25
CA VAL A 267 10.26 2.15 -10.97
C VAL A 267 11.55 2.11 -11.78
N PRO A 268 12.61 1.46 -11.28
CA PRO A 268 13.93 1.51 -11.94
C PRO A 268 13.91 0.99 -13.37
N VAL A 269 13.19 -0.11 -13.59
CA VAL A 269 12.98 -0.74 -14.91
C VAL A 269 11.48 -1.00 -15.05
N SER A 270 10.86 -0.41 -16.04
CA SER A 270 9.39 -0.42 -16.19
C SER A 270 8.82 -1.83 -16.43
N GLU A 271 9.62 -2.74 -16.97
CA GLU A 271 9.28 -4.13 -17.24
C GLU A 271 9.48 -5.05 -16.03
N TRP A 272 10.15 -4.55 -14.99
CA TRP A 272 10.39 -5.32 -13.76
C TRP A 272 9.34 -4.97 -12.69
N PRO A 273 8.78 -5.96 -12.00
CA PRO A 273 7.81 -5.73 -10.93
C PRO A 273 8.50 -5.21 -9.66
N VAL A 274 9.29 -4.15 -9.77
CA VAL A 274 10.03 -3.58 -8.65
C VAL A 274 9.67 -2.11 -8.50
N ILE A 275 9.11 -1.76 -7.34
CA ILE A 275 8.76 -0.40 -6.98
C ILE A 275 9.57 -0.03 -5.73
N VAL A 276 10.28 1.09 -5.80
CA VAL A 276 11.04 1.64 -4.67
C VAL A 276 10.35 2.90 -4.20
N ASN A 277 10.05 2.97 -2.90
CA ASN A 277 9.46 4.15 -2.27
C ASN A 277 10.40 4.72 -1.21
N VAL A 278 10.53 6.03 -1.18
CA VAL A 278 11.19 6.77 -0.11
C VAL A 278 10.16 7.67 0.54
N LEU A 279 9.70 7.28 1.72
CA LEU A 279 8.70 7.98 2.50
C LEU A 279 9.38 8.82 3.58
N PHE A 280 9.12 10.10 3.57
CA PHE A 280 9.44 11.05 4.62
C PHE A 280 8.19 11.21 5.51
N ALA A 281 8.16 10.45 6.60
CA ALA A 281 7.03 10.42 7.51
C ALA A 281 7.16 11.49 8.57
N ASP A 282 6.05 12.18 8.86
CA ASP A 282 5.95 13.23 9.89
C ASP A 282 7.03 14.32 9.76
N ILE A 283 7.09 14.95 8.59
CA ILE A 283 8.07 16.00 8.27
C ILE A 283 8.03 17.14 9.30
N ALA A 284 6.83 17.47 9.80
CA ALA A 284 6.64 18.50 10.79
C ALA A 284 6.95 18.07 12.23
N ASN A 285 7.35 16.82 12.45
CA ASN A 285 7.71 16.26 13.76
C ASN A 285 6.59 16.40 14.82
N GLN A 286 5.35 16.18 14.40
CA GLN A 286 4.14 16.34 15.23
C GLN A 286 3.78 15.08 16.00
N SER A 287 4.21 13.90 15.51
CA SER A 287 3.95 12.63 16.19
C SER A 287 4.99 12.35 17.28
N PRO A 288 4.65 11.54 18.28
CA PRO A 288 5.63 11.07 19.27
C PRO A 288 6.80 10.30 18.66
N GLY A 289 6.60 9.65 17.51
CA GLY A 289 7.65 8.99 16.73
C GLY A 289 8.60 9.99 16.07
N GLY A 290 8.11 11.19 15.77
CA GLY A 290 8.80 12.27 15.07
C GLY A 290 9.14 11.90 13.62
N PHE A 291 9.90 12.78 12.99
CA PHE A 291 10.35 12.58 11.62
C PHE A 291 11.09 11.24 11.44
N ASN A 292 10.77 10.53 10.36
CA ASN A 292 11.43 9.30 9.98
C ASN A 292 11.50 9.17 8.45
N THR A 293 12.59 8.65 7.95
CA THR A 293 12.75 8.27 6.54
C THR A 293 12.63 6.76 6.42
N ILE A 294 11.73 6.30 5.55
CA ILE A 294 11.44 4.89 5.35
C ILE A 294 11.66 4.57 3.88
N VAL A 295 12.52 3.60 3.61
CA VAL A 295 12.73 3.07 2.26
C VAL A 295 12.02 1.73 2.15
N THR A 296 11.18 1.58 1.13
CA THR A 296 10.44 0.34 0.86
C THR A 296 10.75 -0.14 -0.55
N VAL A 297 11.02 -1.42 -0.68
CA VAL A 297 11.06 -2.12 -1.98
C VAL A 297 9.88 -3.08 -2.01
N GLY A 298 9.02 -2.92 -3.01
CA GLY A 298 7.84 -3.74 -3.24
C GLY A 298 7.93 -4.48 -4.56
N VAL A 299 7.45 -5.72 -4.58
CA VAL A 299 7.37 -6.57 -5.77
C VAL A 299 5.92 -7.01 -5.94
N PRO A 300 5.13 -6.29 -6.76
CA PRO A 300 3.79 -6.71 -7.13
C PRO A 300 3.84 -7.75 -8.24
N PHE A 301 2.97 -8.74 -8.18
CA PHE A 301 2.74 -9.69 -9.26
C PHE A 301 1.31 -10.22 -9.24
N ASN A 302 0.85 -10.74 -10.38
CA ASN A 302 -0.44 -11.40 -10.50
C ASN A 302 -0.22 -12.81 -11.04
N PHE A 303 -0.67 -13.84 -10.31
CA PHE A 303 -0.44 -15.26 -10.67
C PHE A 303 -1.47 -15.82 -11.66
N LEU A 304 -2.43 -14.98 -12.10
CA LEU A 304 -3.41 -15.37 -13.13
C LEU A 304 -3.01 -14.89 -14.54
N LYS A 305 -1.87 -14.23 -14.67
CA LYS A 305 -1.40 -13.63 -15.92
C LYS A 305 -0.07 -14.21 -16.33
#